data_ce2d7797d4442171f7fc5c06996cdf40
#
_entry.id   ce2d7797d4442171f7fc5c06996cdf40
#
_cell.length_a   1.000
_cell.length_b   1.000
_cell.length_c   1.000
_cell.angle_alpha   90.00
_cell.angle_beta   90.00
_cell.angle_gamma   90.00
#
_symmetry.space_group_name_H-M   'P 1'
#
loop_
_entity.id
_entity.type
_entity.pdbx_description
1 polymer ?
#
loop_
_entity_poly.entity_id
_entity_poly.type
_entity_poly.pdbx_seq_one_letter_code
_entity_poly.pdbx_strand_id
1 'polypeptide(L)'
;AEGMEYIRHLRDLNDRIEGEAISEKLYRLENLLKEIFDRVQEHPEQMHRMHKLMDYYLPTMLKLVEQYAEFDEISSPGEDILDVKKEIEKTLDMINQAFVTLLNNLFRDAAFDASADAQVLQTMLAKEGLTESDFVREKSV
;
A
#
# COMPACT_ATOMS: atom_id res chain seq x y z
N ALA A 1 -13.82 -7.45 8.34
CA ALA A 1 -13.70 -8.77 8.95
C ALA A 1 -12.90 -9.72 8.06
N GLU A 2 -13.33 -9.91 6.82
CA GLU A 2 -12.66 -10.81 5.88
C GLU A 2 -11.24 -10.33 5.55
N GLY A 3 -11.07 -9.03 5.39
CA GLY A 3 -9.75 -8.45 5.14
C GLY A 3 -8.77 -8.64 6.28
N MET A 4 -9.25 -8.56 7.52
CA MET A 4 -8.42 -8.78 8.71
C MET A 4 -7.96 -10.23 8.83
N GLU A 5 -8.73 -11.18 8.33
CA GLU A 5 -8.34 -12.59 8.30
C GLU A 5 -7.17 -12.81 7.34
N TYR A 6 -7.16 -12.15 6.18
CA TYR A 6 -6.04 -12.20 5.25
C TYR A 6 -4.76 -11.65 5.89
N ILE A 7 -4.87 -10.52 6.58
CA ILE A 7 -3.71 -9.90 7.26
C ILE A 7 -3.17 -10.81 8.35
N ARG A 8 -4.05 -11.43 9.13
CA ARG A 8 -3.64 -12.35 10.19
C ARG A 8 -2.94 -13.56 9.62
N HIS A 9 -3.47 -14.11 8.53
CA HIS A 9 -2.87 -15.28 7.86
C HIS A 9 -1.48 -14.94 7.30
N LEU A 10 -1.33 -13.75 6.69
CA LEU A 10 -0.03 -13.29 6.22
C LEU A 10 0.97 -13.14 7.37
N ARG A 11 0.53 -12.62 8.50
CA ARG A 11 1.37 -12.47 9.68
C ARG A 11 1.84 -13.83 10.19
N ASP A 12 0.93 -14.79 10.27
CA ASP A 12 1.26 -16.14 10.72
C ASP A 12 2.28 -16.80 9.78
N LEU A 13 2.10 -16.63 8.48
CA LEU A 13 3.04 -17.16 7.49
C LEU A 13 4.41 -16.47 7.60
N ASN A 14 4.41 -15.15 7.81
CA ASN A 14 5.65 -14.39 7.97
C ASN A 14 6.45 -14.87 9.19
N ASP A 15 5.76 -15.23 10.28
CA ASP A 15 6.41 -15.75 11.49
C ASP A 15 7.11 -17.11 11.24
N ARG A 16 6.65 -17.87 10.25
CA ARG A 16 7.25 -19.15 9.87
C ARG A 16 8.44 -19.02 8.93
N ILE A 17 8.54 -17.89 8.23
CA ILE A 17 9.58 -17.65 7.22
C ILE A 17 10.76 -16.95 7.88
N GLU A 18 11.97 -17.51 7.70
CA GLU A 18 13.17 -17.02 8.40
C GLU A 18 13.92 -15.88 7.71
N GLY A 19 13.78 -15.72 6.40
CA GLY A 19 14.53 -14.70 5.64
C GLY A 19 14.10 -13.28 5.96
N GLU A 20 15.05 -12.40 6.25
CA GLU A 20 14.76 -10.99 6.55
C GLU A 20 14.19 -10.22 5.37
N ALA A 21 14.75 -10.41 4.18
CA ALA A 21 14.33 -9.70 2.98
C ALA A 21 12.87 -10.00 2.63
N ILE A 22 12.48 -11.27 2.66
CA ILE A 22 11.10 -11.69 2.38
C ILE A 22 10.17 -11.21 3.51
N SER A 23 10.64 -11.26 4.74
CA SER A 23 9.87 -10.81 5.90
C SER A 23 9.53 -9.33 5.80
N GLU A 24 10.47 -8.49 5.37
CA GLU A 24 10.24 -7.06 5.16
C GLU A 24 9.19 -6.80 4.08
N LYS A 25 9.23 -7.57 2.99
CA LYS A 25 8.24 -7.47 1.92
C LYS A 25 6.84 -7.82 2.41
N LEU A 26 6.72 -8.87 3.22
CA LEU A 26 5.45 -9.29 3.81
C LEU A 26 4.94 -8.29 4.84
N TYR A 27 5.83 -7.68 5.62
CA TYR A 27 5.50 -6.63 6.57
C TYR A 27 4.92 -5.42 5.86
N ARG A 28 5.57 -5.00 4.77
CA ARG A 28 5.10 -3.88 3.97
C ARG A 28 3.73 -4.18 3.37
N LEU A 29 3.53 -5.40 2.86
CA LEU A 29 2.27 -5.84 2.31
C LEU A 29 1.15 -5.79 3.34
N GLU A 30 1.42 -6.28 4.55
CA GLU A 30 0.48 -6.25 5.67
C GLU A 30 0.05 -4.81 5.98
N ASN A 31 1.01 -3.89 6.06
CA ASN A 31 0.73 -2.49 6.35
C ASN A 31 -0.08 -1.81 5.24
N LEU A 32 0.25 -2.08 3.98
CA LEU A 32 -0.50 -1.55 2.83
C LEU A 32 -1.94 -2.05 2.84
N LEU A 33 -2.15 -3.33 3.12
CA LEU A 33 -3.49 -3.90 3.21
C LEU A 33 -4.30 -3.25 4.33
N LYS A 34 -3.70 -3.03 5.49
CA LYS A 34 -4.37 -2.33 6.60
C LYS A 34 -4.83 -0.94 6.18
N GLU A 35 -3.95 -0.18 5.55
CA GLU A 35 -4.27 1.17 5.11
C GLU A 35 -5.37 1.16 4.06
N ILE A 36 -5.33 0.22 3.11
CA ILE A 36 -6.36 0.07 2.08
C ILE A 36 -7.72 -0.25 2.72
N PHE A 37 -7.76 -1.24 3.60
CA PHE A 37 -9.00 -1.64 4.26
C PHE A 37 -9.57 -0.54 5.15
N ASP A 38 -8.71 0.17 5.89
CA ASP A 38 -9.13 1.29 6.73
C ASP A 38 -9.75 2.39 5.88
N ARG A 39 -9.11 2.72 4.76
CA ARG A 39 -9.64 3.75 3.87
C ARG A 39 -11.00 3.36 3.29
N VAL A 40 -11.16 2.12 2.86
CA VAL A 40 -12.43 1.65 2.28
C VAL A 40 -13.52 1.55 3.36
N GLN A 41 -13.16 1.19 4.58
CA GLN A 41 -14.11 1.15 5.69
C GLN A 41 -14.66 2.53 6.01
N GLU A 42 -13.81 3.56 5.97
CA GLU A 42 -14.20 4.96 6.18
C GLU A 42 -14.94 5.54 4.98
N HIS A 43 -14.71 5.00 3.79
CA HIS A 43 -15.28 5.45 2.53
C HIS A 43 -15.91 4.30 1.76
N PRO A 44 -17.09 3.82 2.20
CA PRO A 44 -17.74 2.65 1.58
C PRO A 44 -18.02 2.80 0.09
N GLU A 45 -18.10 4.03 -0.41
CA GLU A 45 -18.26 4.31 -1.85
C GLU A 45 -17.09 3.80 -2.69
N GLN A 46 -15.94 3.51 -2.05
CA GLN A 46 -14.76 2.97 -2.72
C GLN A 46 -14.76 1.43 -2.81
N MET A 47 -15.74 0.76 -2.20
CA MET A 47 -15.81 -0.71 -2.17
C MET A 47 -15.76 -1.35 -3.56
N HIS A 48 -16.31 -0.68 -4.56
CA HIS A 48 -16.32 -1.20 -5.93
C HIS A 48 -14.91 -1.40 -6.50
N ARG A 49 -13.91 -0.72 -5.94
CA ARG A 49 -12.50 -0.86 -6.37
C ARG A 49 -11.82 -2.08 -5.77
N MET A 50 -12.49 -2.77 -4.85
CA MET A 50 -11.91 -3.86 -4.06
C MET A 50 -12.18 -5.27 -4.62
N HIS A 51 -13.02 -5.40 -5.66
CA HIS A 51 -13.43 -6.72 -6.17
C HIS A 51 -12.26 -7.59 -6.63
N LYS A 52 -11.37 -7.05 -7.46
CA LYS A 52 -10.20 -7.80 -7.93
C LYS A 52 -9.26 -8.15 -6.80
N LEU A 53 -9.08 -7.21 -5.86
CA LEU A 53 -8.23 -7.43 -4.69
C LEU A 53 -8.74 -8.60 -3.86
N MET A 54 -10.01 -8.56 -3.47
CA MET A 54 -10.61 -9.56 -2.57
C MET A 54 -10.82 -10.91 -3.24
N ASP A 55 -11.24 -10.91 -4.51
CA ASP A 55 -11.66 -12.13 -5.18
C ASP A 55 -10.52 -12.87 -5.88
N TYR A 56 -9.48 -12.15 -6.26
CA TYR A 56 -8.40 -12.73 -7.06
C TYR A 56 -7.01 -12.49 -6.46
N TYR A 57 -6.60 -11.24 -6.26
CA TYR A 57 -5.22 -10.95 -5.87
C TYR A 57 -4.85 -11.49 -4.49
N LEU A 58 -5.69 -11.27 -3.49
CA LEU A 58 -5.40 -11.73 -2.12
C LEU A 58 -5.37 -13.26 -2.00
N PRO A 59 -6.37 -14.00 -2.54
CA PRO A 59 -6.31 -15.47 -2.47
C PRO A 59 -5.09 -16.05 -3.19
N THR A 60 -4.76 -15.52 -4.37
CA THR A 60 -3.62 -16.02 -5.15
C THR A 60 -2.31 -15.71 -4.45
N MET A 61 -2.18 -14.50 -3.92
CA MET A 61 -1.01 -14.06 -3.17
C MET A 61 -0.78 -14.92 -1.92
N LEU A 62 -1.83 -15.19 -1.16
CA LEU A 62 -1.73 -16.06 0.02
C LEU A 62 -1.22 -17.44 -0.36
N LYS A 63 -1.72 -17.98 -1.46
CA LYS A 63 -1.26 -19.28 -1.96
C LYS A 63 0.24 -19.26 -2.28
N LEU A 64 0.72 -18.18 -2.91
CA LEU A 64 2.15 -18.04 -3.22
C LEU A 64 2.99 -17.96 -1.94
N VAL A 65 2.54 -17.21 -0.95
CA VAL A 65 3.25 -17.09 0.34
C VAL A 65 3.26 -18.42 1.09
N GLU A 66 2.15 -19.16 1.08
CA GLU A 66 2.07 -20.49 1.66
C GLU A 66 3.08 -21.44 1.01
N GLN A 67 3.17 -21.42 -0.31
CA GLN A 67 4.14 -22.23 -1.05
C GLN A 67 5.57 -21.81 -0.72
N TYR A 68 5.83 -20.51 -0.61
CA TYR A 68 7.15 -20.02 -0.21
C TYR A 68 7.54 -20.54 1.17
N ALA A 69 6.61 -20.53 2.14
CA ALA A 69 6.85 -21.03 3.48
C ALA A 69 7.21 -22.53 3.46
N GLU A 70 6.53 -23.30 2.61
CA GLU A 70 6.85 -24.72 2.44
C GLU A 70 8.25 -24.93 1.83
N PHE A 71 8.59 -24.15 0.81
CA PHE A 71 9.92 -24.22 0.17
C PHE A 71 11.02 -23.82 1.15
N ASP A 72 10.72 -22.87 2.02
CA ASP A 72 11.67 -22.37 3.03
C ASP A 72 12.06 -23.44 4.06
N GLU A 73 11.22 -24.46 4.25
CA GLU A 73 11.47 -25.56 5.17
C GLU A 73 12.41 -26.65 4.57
N ILE A 74 12.66 -26.62 3.27
CA ILE A 74 13.52 -27.58 2.61
C ILE A 74 14.99 -27.28 2.96
N SER A 75 15.66 -28.25 3.59
CA SER A 75 17.04 -28.04 4.09
C SER A 75 18.09 -28.02 2.98
N SER A 76 17.83 -28.70 1.86
CA SER A 76 18.76 -28.74 0.73
C SER A 76 17.99 -28.50 -0.57
N PRO A 77 17.54 -27.28 -0.80
CA PRO A 77 16.71 -26.99 -1.97
C PRO A 77 17.52 -27.08 -3.26
N GLY A 78 16.90 -27.70 -4.28
CA GLY A 78 17.46 -27.71 -5.62
C GLY A 78 17.33 -26.35 -6.30
N GLU A 79 17.94 -26.26 -7.47
CA GLU A 79 17.96 -25.02 -8.25
C GLU A 79 16.55 -24.53 -8.60
N ASP A 80 15.64 -25.45 -8.95
CA ASP A 80 14.25 -25.10 -9.28
C ASP A 80 13.53 -24.44 -8.10
N ILE A 81 13.75 -24.93 -6.89
CA ILE A 81 13.15 -24.37 -5.67
C ILE A 81 13.71 -22.97 -5.39
N LEU A 82 15.03 -22.81 -5.53
CA LEU A 82 15.67 -21.52 -5.32
C LEU A 82 15.17 -20.48 -6.36
N ASP A 83 15.01 -20.90 -7.60
CA ASP A 83 14.54 -20.03 -8.67
C ASP A 83 13.10 -19.59 -8.44
N VAL A 84 12.20 -20.50 -8.05
CA VAL A 84 10.81 -20.14 -7.79
C VAL A 84 10.67 -19.25 -6.56
N LYS A 85 11.50 -19.44 -5.55
CA LYS A 85 11.52 -18.57 -4.37
C LYS A 85 11.89 -17.13 -4.78
N LYS A 86 12.88 -16.97 -5.64
CA LYS A 86 13.27 -15.63 -6.16
C LYS A 86 12.15 -15.02 -6.97
N GLU A 87 11.46 -15.82 -7.77
CA GLU A 87 10.32 -15.35 -8.56
C GLU A 87 9.17 -14.87 -7.67
N ILE A 88 8.89 -15.59 -6.59
CA ILE A 88 7.87 -15.17 -5.61
C ILE A 88 8.28 -13.86 -4.94
N GLU A 89 9.54 -13.72 -4.55
CA GLU A 89 10.05 -12.48 -3.95
C GLU A 89 9.87 -11.28 -4.89
N LYS A 90 10.20 -11.46 -6.17
CA LYS A 90 10.00 -10.43 -7.19
C LYS A 90 8.52 -10.10 -7.35
N THR A 91 7.67 -11.12 -7.36
CA THR A 91 6.22 -10.94 -7.48
C THR A 91 5.66 -10.14 -6.30
N LEU A 92 6.17 -10.39 -5.08
CA LEU A 92 5.77 -9.62 -3.91
C LEU A 92 6.15 -8.15 -4.03
N ASP A 93 7.30 -7.84 -4.60
CA ASP A 93 7.68 -6.45 -4.87
C ASP A 93 6.69 -5.78 -5.83
N MET A 94 6.30 -6.50 -6.88
CA MET A 94 5.33 -6.02 -7.84
C MET A 94 3.95 -5.80 -7.21
N ILE A 95 3.52 -6.73 -6.35
CA ILE A 95 2.26 -6.62 -5.61
C ILE A 95 2.28 -5.40 -4.68
N ASN A 96 3.36 -5.22 -3.93
CA ASN A 96 3.50 -4.07 -3.03
C ASN A 96 3.42 -2.76 -3.81
N GLN A 97 4.08 -2.68 -4.96
CA GLN A 97 4.02 -1.48 -5.79
C GLN A 97 2.60 -1.25 -6.34
N ALA A 98 1.93 -2.31 -6.76
CA ALA A 98 0.54 -2.22 -7.23
C ALA A 98 -0.40 -1.76 -6.13
N PHE A 99 -0.18 -2.20 -4.89
CA PHE A 99 -1.02 -1.81 -3.75
C PHE A 99 -0.74 -0.37 -3.31
N VAL A 100 0.49 0.13 -3.46
CA VAL A 100 0.78 1.56 -3.28
C VAL A 100 -0.04 2.37 -4.28
N THR A 101 -0.07 1.95 -5.53
CA THR A 101 -0.86 2.61 -6.57
C THR A 101 -2.36 2.58 -6.25
N LEU A 102 -2.86 1.42 -5.81
CA LEU A 102 -4.26 1.28 -5.42
C LEU A 102 -4.61 2.22 -4.26
N LEU A 103 -3.78 2.24 -3.23
CA LEU A 103 -3.98 3.11 -2.08
C LEU A 103 -4.02 4.59 -2.50
N ASN A 104 -3.07 5.01 -3.34
CA ASN A 104 -3.04 6.39 -3.85
C ASN A 104 -4.30 6.72 -4.65
N ASN A 105 -4.80 5.77 -5.45
CA ASN A 105 -6.03 5.95 -6.20
C ASN A 105 -7.25 6.11 -5.30
N LEU A 106 -7.27 5.45 -4.15
CA LEU A 106 -8.34 5.60 -3.16
C LEU A 106 -8.38 7.01 -2.55
N PHE A 107 -7.25 7.72 -2.54
CA PHE A 107 -7.13 9.07 -2.03
C PHE A 107 -7.18 10.15 -3.12
N ARG A 108 -7.29 9.75 -4.39
CA ARG A 108 -7.18 10.70 -5.51
C ARG A 108 -8.17 11.85 -5.43
N ASP A 109 -9.45 11.55 -5.21
CA ASP A 109 -10.49 12.58 -5.15
C ASP A 109 -10.25 13.53 -3.98
N ALA A 110 -9.90 12.98 -2.80
CA ALA A 110 -9.57 13.79 -1.63
C ALA A 110 -8.34 14.67 -1.89
N ALA A 111 -7.35 14.17 -2.63
CA ALA A 111 -6.15 14.93 -2.97
C ALA A 111 -6.49 16.12 -3.90
N PHE A 112 -7.35 15.88 -4.90
CA PHE A 112 -7.81 16.96 -5.79
C PHE A 112 -8.61 18.00 -5.03
N ASP A 113 -9.52 17.60 -4.15
CA ASP A 113 -10.31 18.51 -3.33
C ASP A 113 -9.41 19.35 -2.42
N ALA A 114 -8.43 18.72 -1.76
CA ALA A 114 -7.48 19.43 -0.90
C ALA A 114 -6.64 20.43 -1.69
N SER A 115 -6.21 20.06 -2.90
CA SER A 115 -5.45 20.96 -3.77
C SER A 115 -6.29 22.17 -4.17
N ALA A 116 -7.56 21.96 -4.55
CA ALA A 116 -8.46 23.05 -4.91
C ALA A 116 -8.69 23.99 -3.72
N ASP A 117 -8.95 23.44 -2.54
CA ASP A 117 -9.15 24.22 -1.32
C ASP A 117 -7.90 25.01 -0.95
N ALA A 118 -6.72 24.40 -1.08
CA ALA A 118 -5.44 25.08 -0.83
C ALA A 118 -5.26 26.28 -1.76
N GLN A 119 -5.58 26.11 -3.05
CA GLN A 119 -5.47 27.19 -4.03
C GLN A 119 -6.43 28.34 -3.73
N VAL A 120 -7.67 28.02 -3.35
CA VAL A 120 -8.66 29.03 -2.96
C VAL A 120 -8.15 29.81 -1.74
N LEU A 121 -7.66 29.12 -0.73
CA LEU A 121 -7.13 29.75 0.48
C LEU A 121 -5.93 30.64 0.16
N GLN A 122 -5.00 30.18 -0.67
CA GLN A 122 -3.85 30.98 -1.11
C GLN A 122 -4.30 32.28 -1.80
N THR A 123 -5.30 32.17 -2.67
CA THR A 123 -5.86 33.35 -3.37
C THR A 123 -6.49 34.33 -2.40
N MET A 124 -7.23 33.82 -1.42
CA MET A 124 -7.86 34.68 -0.39
C MET A 124 -6.81 35.38 0.47
N LEU A 125 -5.75 34.64 0.87
CA LEU A 125 -4.66 35.20 1.66
C LEU A 125 -3.93 36.32 0.87
N ALA A 126 -3.70 36.09 -0.42
CA ALA A 126 -3.08 37.11 -1.29
C ALA A 126 -3.94 38.39 -1.38
N LYS A 127 -5.24 38.20 -1.51
CA LYS A 127 -6.18 39.35 -1.56
C LYS A 127 -6.18 40.18 -0.28
N GLU A 128 -6.01 39.48 0.86
CA GLU A 128 -5.97 40.15 2.17
C GLU A 128 -4.58 40.72 2.51
N GLY A 129 -3.60 40.58 1.61
CA GLY A 129 -2.25 41.06 1.83
C GLY A 129 -1.48 40.26 2.90
N LEU A 130 -1.81 38.99 3.08
CA LEU A 130 -1.22 38.13 4.13
C LEU A 130 -0.19 37.12 3.63
N THR A 131 0.17 37.18 2.35
CA THR A 131 1.21 36.30 1.80
C THR A 131 2.58 36.93 2.02
N GLU A 132 3.60 36.10 2.00
CA GLU A 132 4.99 36.51 2.16
C GLU A 132 5.40 37.54 1.10
N SER A 133 5.00 37.35 -0.16
CA SER A 133 5.26 38.27 -1.25
C SER A 133 4.70 39.69 -0.97
N ASP A 134 3.52 39.73 -0.38
CA ASP A 134 2.85 41.00 -0.06
C ASP A 134 3.59 41.75 1.06
N PHE A 135 4.06 41.00 2.08
CA PHE A 135 4.85 41.58 3.16
C PHE A 135 6.17 42.13 2.66
N VAL A 136 6.85 41.41 1.77
CA VAL A 136 8.09 41.89 1.15
C VAL A 136 7.85 43.15 0.34
N ARG A 137 6.74 43.21 -0.40
CA ARG A 137 6.36 44.36 -1.21
C ARG A 137 6.11 45.59 -0.34
N GLU A 138 5.41 45.44 0.77
CA GLU A 138 5.19 46.51 1.74
C GLU A 138 6.47 47.03 2.34
N LYS A 139 7.42 46.17 2.65
CA LYS A 139 8.71 46.55 3.21
C LYS A 139 9.60 47.30 2.22
N SER A 140 9.38 47.11 0.93
CA SER A 140 10.16 47.75 -0.14
C SER A 140 9.76 49.20 -0.40
N VAL A 141 8.61 49.62 0.11
CA VAL A 141 8.12 50.95 -0.02
C VAL A 141 8.56 51.78 1.16
#